data_6b915c1fcc48fdb7d9f4a24231d787bc
#
_entry.id   6b915c1fcc48fdb7d9f4a24231d787bc
#
_cell.length_a   1.000
_cell.length_b   1.000
_cell.length_c   1.000
_cell.angle_alpha   90.00
_cell.angle_beta   90.00
_cell.angle_gamma   90.00
#
_symmetry.space_group_name_H-M   'P 1'
#
loop_
_entity.id
_entity.type
_entity.pdbx_description
1 polymer ?
#
loop_
_entity_poly.entity_id
_entity_poly.type
_entity_poly.pdbx_seq_one_letter_code
_entity_poly.pdbx_strand_id
1 'polypeptide(L)'
;MLVRDIMTKNVIAVPANTILTHARDIMKAHNIHHLPVVDDNRKLLGMVNWDRLEEFFYTRFNPFASIRWQLLWLVVKTRLKDIMKRDVPTVGPDDTAERALALLESRQLRALPVVEHGKLVGIVTTSDLFNNIVSQVFTLDKSGQGIVVYEAGDGRSAEKVISCINELGIEIKRLATIAPPGAKRGDILIQLGVEDATQVVERLRALGFRAGLRPR
;
A
#
# COMPACT_ATOMS: atom_id res chain seq x y z
N MET A 1 4.19 -7.84 10.15
CA MET A 1 4.01 -8.23 8.72
C MET A 1 5.28 -7.87 7.98
N LEU A 2 5.80 -8.79 7.17
CA LEU A 2 7.03 -8.56 6.39
C LEU A 2 6.68 -8.07 4.99
N VAL A 3 7.62 -7.38 4.34
CA VAL A 3 7.47 -6.90 2.96
C VAL A 3 7.15 -8.05 2.01
N ARG A 4 7.77 -9.24 2.17
CA ARG A 4 7.50 -10.44 1.35
C ARG A 4 6.03 -10.91 1.37
N ASP A 5 5.30 -10.58 2.44
CA ASP A 5 3.90 -11.01 2.62
C ASP A 5 2.94 -10.13 1.81
N ILE A 6 3.35 -8.90 1.49
CA ILE A 6 2.51 -7.87 0.87
C ILE A 6 3.01 -7.39 -0.49
N MET A 7 4.26 -7.67 -0.86
CA MET A 7 4.85 -7.23 -2.13
C MET A 7 4.24 -7.95 -3.33
N THR A 8 4.22 -7.28 -4.46
CA THR A 8 4.01 -7.91 -5.76
C THR A 8 5.30 -8.64 -6.16
N LYS A 9 5.26 -10.00 -6.27
CA LYS A 9 6.45 -10.84 -6.53
C LYS A 9 6.82 -10.91 -8.01
N ASN A 10 5.84 -10.98 -8.91
CA ASN A 10 6.09 -11.06 -10.36
C ASN A 10 6.21 -9.66 -10.97
N VAL A 11 7.28 -8.96 -10.59
CA VAL A 11 7.50 -7.58 -11.04
C VAL A 11 7.86 -7.53 -12.51
N ILE A 12 7.10 -6.74 -13.26
CA ILE A 12 7.45 -6.35 -14.62
C ILE A 12 8.61 -5.35 -14.52
N ALA A 13 9.74 -5.70 -15.10
CA ALA A 13 10.93 -4.90 -15.16
C ALA A 13 11.51 -4.94 -16.57
N VAL A 14 12.24 -3.92 -16.97
CA VAL A 14 12.77 -3.78 -18.33
C VAL A 14 14.25 -3.41 -18.34
N PRO A 15 14.97 -3.73 -19.42
CA PRO A 15 16.36 -3.29 -19.61
C PRO A 15 16.50 -1.78 -19.74
N ALA A 16 17.66 -1.23 -19.35
CA ALA A 16 17.96 0.19 -19.40
C ALA A 16 17.94 0.79 -20.83
N ASN A 17 18.13 -0.04 -21.84
CA ASN A 17 18.10 0.37 -23.24
C ASN A 17 16.70 0.33 -23.88
N THR A 18 15.65 0.01 -23.12
CA THR A 18 14.26 0.06 -23.58
C THR A 18 13.90 1.47 -24.05
N ILE A 19 13.26 1.58 -25.22
CA ILE A 19 12.78 2.86 -25.77
C ILE A 19 11.55 3.34 -24.98
N LEU A 20 11.37 4.64 -24.89
CA LEU A 20 10.30 5.25 -24.06
C LEU A 20 8.90 4.83 -24.50
N THR A 21 8.63 4.76 -25.81
CA THR A 21 7.34 4.33 -26.34
C THR A 21 7.00 2.90 -25.90
N HIS A 22 7.96 1.99 -25.98
CA HIS A 22 7.76 0.62 -25.54
C HIS A 22 7.54 0.52 -24.02
N ALA A 23 8.29 1.28 -23.23
CA ALA A 23 8.05 1.36 -21.79
C ALA A 23 6.65 1.87 -21.45
N ARG A 24 6.18 2.90 -22.17
CA ARG A 24 4.82 3.44 -22.03
C ARG A 24 3.75 2.41 -22.37
N ASP A 25 3.93 1.66 -23.44
CA ASP A 25 3.00 0.60 -23.87
C ASP A 25 2.93 -0.51 -22.82
N ILE A 26 4.07 -0.94 -22.26
CA ILE A 26 4.14 -1.91 -21.16
C ILE A 26 3.36 -1.39 -19.95
N MET A 27 3.63 -0.15 -19.52
CA MET A 27 2.97 0.43 -18.35
C MET A 27 1.47 0.54 -18.54
N LYS A 28 0.99 0.90 -19.74
CA LYS A 28 -0.43 0.93 -20.09
C LYS A 28 -1.07 -0.47 -20.12
N ALA A 29 -0.43 -1.41 -20.82
CA ALA A 29 -0.97 -2.75 -21.00
C ALA A 29 -1.15 -3.49 -19.66
N HIS A 30 -0.27 -3.20 -18.69
CA HIS A 30 -0.30 -3.84 -17.37
C HIS A 30 -0.88 -2.95 -16.26
N ASN A 31 -1.36 -1.74 -16.60
CA ASN A 31 -1.88 -0.75 -15.64
C ASN A 31 -0.94 -0.50 -14.46
N ILE A 32 0.35 -0.33 -14.75
CA ILE A 32 1.39 -0.07 -13.74
C ILE A 32 1.93 1.36 -13.86
N HIS A 33 2.20 1.97 -12.71
CA HIS A 33 2.69 3.36 -12.62
C HIS A 33 4.18 3.45 -12.26
N HIS A 34 4.81 2.34 -11.94
CA HIS A 34 6.22 2.24 -11.59
C HIS A 34 6.85 1.09 -12.35
N LEU A 35 7.90 1.38 -13.08
CA LEU A 35 8.60 0.42 -13.93
C LEU A 35 10.08 0.36 -13.50
N PRO A 36 10.47 -0.68 -12.75
CA PRO A 36 11.86 -0.93 -12.43
C PRO A 36 12.69 -1.21 -13.68
N VAL A 37 13.90 -0.69 -13.69
CA VAL A 37 14.89 -0.88 -14.75
C VAL A 37 16.02 -1.75 -14.19
N VAL A 38 16.31 -2.84 -14.88
CA VAL A 38 17.28 -3.85 -14.42
C VAL A 38 18.30 -4.18 -15.50
N ASP A 39 19.40 -4.80 -15.09
CA ASP A 39 20.34 -5.45 -16.01
C ASP A 39 19.93 -6.92 -16.29
N ASP A 40 20.73 -7.62 -17.09
CA ASP A 40 20.49 -9.01 -17.49
C ASP A 40 20.51 -9.99 -16.29
N ASN A 41 21.13 -9.61 -15.18
CA ASN A 41 21.18 -10.38 -13.92
C ASN A 41 20.06 -9.99 -12.95
N ARG A 42 19.07 -9.20 -13.39
CA ARG A 42 17.99 -8.62 -12.56
C ARG A 42 18.48 -7.66 -11.46
N LYS A 43 19.69 -7.13 -11.56
CA LYS A 43 20.17 -6.09 -10.66
C LYS A 43 19.43 -4.78 -10.96
N LEU A 44 18.92 -4.14 -9.93
CA LEU A 44 18.23 -2.86 -10.06
C LEU A 44 19.21 -1.76 -10.50
N LEU A 45 18.90 -1.11 -11.62
CA LEU A 45 19.66 0.04 -12.17
C LEU A 45 18.96 1.37 -11.89
N GLY A 46 17.64 1.35 -11.72
CA GLY A 46 16.83 2.53 -11.48
C GLY A 46 15.35 2.23 -11.60
N MET A 47 14.53 3.28 -11.61
CA MET A 47 13.08 3.18 -11.78
C MET A 47 12.55 4.38 -12.58
N VAL A 48 11.52 4.13 -13.37
CA VAL A 48 10.73 5.17 -14.05
C VAL A 48 9.31 5.10 -13.53
N ASN A 49 8.72 6.25 -13.21
CA ASN A 49 7.31 6.38 -12.91
C ASN A 49 6.54 6.93 -14.12
N TRP A 50 5.25 6.67 -14.13
CA TRP A 50 4.34 7.11 -15.19
C TRP A 50 4.39 8.63 -15.41
N ASP A 51 4.34 9.42 -14.32
CA ASP A 51 4.29 10.87 -14.40
C ASP A 51 5.54 11.44 -15.11
N ARG A 52 6.73 10.93 -14.78
CA ARG A 52 7.98 11.34 -15.42
C ARG A 52 8.03 10.97 -16.90
N LEU A 53 7.47 9.81 -17.23
CA LEU A 53 7.41 9.35 -18.61
C LEU A 53 6.42 10.20 -19.42
N GLU A 54 5.25 10.50 -18.89
CA GLU A 54 4.26 11.38 -19.52
C GLU A 54 4.77 12.83 -19.61
N GLU A 55 5.41 13.37 -18.58
CA GLU A 55 6.05 14.69 -18.61
C GLU A 55 7.03 14.80 -19.78
N PHE A 56 7.85 13.76 -20.01
CA PHE A 56 8.76 13.72 -21.15
C PHE A 56 8.03 13.78 -22.49
N PHE A 57 6.90 13.08 -22.62
CA PHE A 57 6.07 13.14 -23.82
C PHE A 57 5.37 14.50 -23.97
N TYR A 58 4.75 15.03 -22.90
CA TYR A 58 4.00 16.29 -22.96
C TYR A 58 4.90 17.51 -23.20
N THR A 59 6.02 17.63 -22.52
CA THR A 59 6.93 18.78 -22.67
C THR A 59 7.60 18.84 -24.06
N ARG A 60 7.70 17.69 -24.74
CA ARG A 60 8.33 17.59 -26.04
C ARG A 60 7.35 17.44 -27.21
N PHE A 61 6.09 17.11 -26.94
CA PHE A 61 5.00 17.06 -27.93
C PHE A 61 4.04 18.25 -27.80
N ASN A 62 4.52 19.44 -27.51
CA ASN A 62 3.65 20.61 -27.58
C ASN A 62 3.14 20.77 -29.03
N PRO A 63 1.82 20.64 -29.30
CA PRO A 63 1.26 20.72 -30.65
C PRO A 63 1.43 22.11 -31.31
N PHE A 64 1.78 23.12 -30.51
CA PHE A 64 2.05 24.49 -30.95
C PHE A 64 3.53 24.77 -31.25
N ALA A 65 4.43 23.83 -31.00
CA ALA A 65 5.82 23.97 -31.39
C ALA A 65 6.01 23.59 -32.87
N SER A 66 6.48 24.53 -33.67
CA SER A 66 6.72 24.39 -35.13
C SER A 66 7.81 23.38 -35.53
N ILE A 67 8.32 22.58 -34.61
CA ILE A 67 9.47 21.68 -34.78
C ILE A 67 9.02 20.20 -34.56
N ARG A 68 8.03 19.74 -35.34
CA ARG A 68 7.43 18.39 -35.16
C ARG A 68 8.39 17.22 -35.44
N TRP A 69 9.25 17.32 -36.42
CA TRP A 69 10.09 16.18 -36.87
C TRP A 69 11.33 15.94 -36.02
N GLN A 70 11.97 16.98 -35.49
CA GLN A 70 13.13 16.84 -34.60
C GLN A 70 12.78 16.25 -33.26
N LEU A 71 11.57 16.52 -32.74
CA LEU A 71 11.04 15.98 -31.48
C LEU A 71 10.67 14.50 -31.59
N LEU A 72 10.10 14.06 -32.71
CA LEU A 72 9.83 12.64 -32.97
C LEU A 72 11.12 11.81 -32.96
N TRP A 73 12.19 12.30 -33.56
CA TRP A 73 13.50 11.65 -33.56
C TRP A 73 14.08 11.49 -32.15
N LEU A 74 13.88 12.48 -31.30
CA LEU A 74 14.37 12.46 -29.92
C LEU A 74 13.65 11.39 -29.08
N VAL A 75 12.34 11.27 -29.22
CA VAL A 75 11.54 10.27 -28.50
C VAL A 75 11.90 8.85 -28.92
N VAL A 76 12.10 8.61 -30.21
CA VAL A 76 12.47 7.29 -30.73
C VAL A 76 13.90 6.89 -30.32
N LYS A 77 14.79 7.85 -30.11
CA LYS A 77 16.19 7.59 -29.69
C LYS A 77 16.37 7.52 -28.18
N THR A 78 15.52 8.18 -27.40
CA THR A 78 15.67 8.23 -25.93
C THR A 78 15.38 6.85 -25.31
N ARG A 79 16.25 6.46 -24.42
CA ARG A 79 16.17 5.20 -23.68
C ARG A 79 15.82 5.46 -22.22
N LEU A 80 15.34 4.45 -21.51
CA LEU A 80 15.00 4.57 -20.08
C LEU A 80 16.20 5.02 -19.24
N LYS A 81 17.41 4.58 -19.57
CA LYS A 81 18.64 5.02 -18.89
C LYS A 81 18.88 6.53 -18.88
N ASP A 82 18.26 7.25 -19.82
CA ASP A 82 18.43 8.69 -20.00
C ASP A 82 17.46 9.49 -19.10
N ILE A 83 16.36 8.85 -18.65
CA ILE A 83 15.31 9.49 -17.85
C ILE A 83 15.06 8.82 -16.50
N MET A 84 15.53 7.58 -16.29
CA MET A 84 15.29 6.86 -15.06
C MET A 84 15.92 7.54 -13.86
N LYS A 85 15.27 7.44 -12.69
CA LYS A 85 15.88 7.77 -11.41
C LYS A 85 16.78 6.60 -11.00
N ARG A 86 18.08 6.86 -10.81
CA ARG A 86 19.09 5.82 -10.50
C ARG A 86 19.19 5.54 -9.01
N ASP A 87 19.16 6.59 -8.22
CA ASP A 87 19.20 6.48 -6.74
C ASP A 87 17.78 6.27 -6.22
N VAL A 88 17.33 5.01 -6.25
CA VAL A 88 16.00 4.60 -5.78
C VAL A 88 16.15 3.88 -4.46
N PRO A 89 15.51 4.38 -3.39
CA PRO A 89 15.46 3.65 -2.13
C PRO A 89 14.84 2.27 -2.32
N THR A 90 15.41 1.26 -1.67
CA THR A 90 14.94 -0.12 -1.73
C THR A 90 14.69 -0.67 -0.34
N VAL A 91 13.92 -1.75 -0.27
CA VAL A 91 13.71 -2.55 0.95
C VAL A 91 14.04 -4.01 0.67
N GLY A 92 14.38 -4.75 1.71
CA GLY A 92 14.52 -6.21 1.63
C GLY A 92 13.18 -6.93 1.82
N PRO A 93 13.06 -8.20 1.39
CA PRO A 93 11.83 -8.97 1.61
C PRO A 93 11.56 -9.23 3.10
N ASP A 94 12.60 -9.25 3.94
CA ASP A 94 12.52 -9.44 5.40
C ASP A 94 12.36 -8.15 6.20
N ASP A 95 12.37 -6.99 5.54
CA ASP A 95 12.03 -5.74 6.18
C ASP A 95 10.55 -5.74 6.61
N THR A 96 10.23 -4.95 7.64
CA THR A 96 8.86 -4.81 8.11
C THR A 96 8.04 -3.88 7.22
N ALA A 97 6.74 -4.09 7.18
CA ALA A 97 5.81 -3.21 6.45
C ALA A 97 5.86 -1.77 6.97
N GLU A 98 6.06 -1.59 8.28
CA GLU A 98 6.19 -0.29 8.93
C GLU A 98 7.44 0.47 8.43
N ARG A 99 8.57 -0.25 8.26
CA ARG A 99 9.79 0.33 7.67
C ARG A 99 9.57 0.77 6.23
N ALA A 100 8.89 -0.07 5.42
CA ALA A 100 8.54 0.29 4.05
C ALA A 100 7.64 1.53 4.00
N LEU A 101 6.62 1.59 4.87
CA LEU A 101 5.72 2.74 4.98
C LEU A 101 6.47 4.02 5.37
N ALA A 102 7.31 3.96 6.40
CA ALA A 102 8.11 5.10 6.85
C ALA A 102 9.05 5.61 5.75
N LEU A 103 9.63 4.71 4.94
CA LEU A 103 10.49 5.09 3.82
C LEU A 103 9.71 5.72 2.66
N LEU A 104 8.51 5.19 2.33
CA LEU A 104 7.62 5.79 1.34
C LEU A 104 7.21 7.21 1.75
N GLU A 105 6.81 7.40 3.01
CA GLU A 105 6.37 8.68 3.55
C GLU A 105 7.52 9.70 3.60
N SER A 106 8.65 9.36 4.24
CA SER A 106 9.78 10.28 4.43
C SER A 106 10.43 10.73 3.12
N ARG A 107 10.35 9.92 2.08
CA ARG A 107 10.88 10.22 0.74
C ARG A 107 9.81 10.63 -0.28
N GLN A 108 8.54 10.74 0.15
CA GLN A 108 7.39 11.07 -0.70
C GLN A 108 7.30 10.15 -1.94
N LEU A 109 7.52 8.87 -1.73
CA LEU A 109 7.49 7.85 -2.76
C LEU A 109 6.15 7.10 -2.75
N ARG A 110 5.78 6.51 -3.88
CA ARG A 110 4.57 5.68 -4.02
C ARG A 110 4.90 4.20 -4.22
N ALA A 111 6.16 3.87 -4.45
CA ALA A 111 6.62 2.50 -4.62
C ALA A 111 8.10 2.36 -4.22
N LEU A 112 8.45 1.19 -3.70
CA LEU A 112 9.81 0.78 -3.39
C LEU A 112 10.11 -0.55 -4.07
N PRO A 113 11.18 -0.66 -4.86
CA PRO A 113 11.68 -1.94 -5.31
C PRO A 113 12.13 -2.79 -4.10
N VAL A 114 11.79 -4.07 -4.13
CA VAL A 114 12.24 -5.04 -3.13
C VAL A 114 13.44 -5.78 -3.71
N VAL A 115 14.58 -5.69 -3.01
CA VAL A 115 15.85 -6.22 -3.48
C VAL A 115 16.39 -7.24 -2.49
N GLU A 116 16.78 -8.40 -2.99
CA GLU A 116 17.43 -9.46 -2.22
C GLU A 116 18.72 -9.89 -2.93
N HIS A 117 19.82 -9.92 -2.19
CA HIS A 117 21.16 -10.24 -2.75
C HIS A 117 21.51 -9.43 -4.01
N GLY A 118 21.11 -8.15 -4.04
CA GLY A 118 21.33 -7.24 -5.15
C GLY A 118 20.39 -7.39 -6.35
N LYS A 119 19.45 -8.34 -6.31
CA LYS A 119 18.48 -8.61 -7.39
C LYS A 119 17.09 -8.12 -7.03
N LEU A 120 16.38 -7.60 -8.03
CA LEU A 120 14.98 -7.23 -7.90
C LEU A 120 14.11 -8.50 -7.76
N VAL A 121 13.44 -8.65 -6.60
CA VAL A 121 12.58 -9.79 -6.28
C VAL A 121 11.11 -9.39 -6.13
N GLY A 122 10.82 -8.10 -5.96
CA GLY A 122 9.46 -7.60 -5.74
C GLY A 122 9.37 -6.08 -5.91
N ILE A 123 8.16 -5.59 -5.77
CA ILE A 123 7.85 -4.17 -5.59
C ILE A 123 6.75 -4.03 -4.54
N VAL A 124 6.88 -3.07 -3.64
CA VAL A 124 5.83 -2.73 -2.69
C VAL A 124 5.39 -1.29 -2.91
N THR A 125 4.08 -1.07 -2.98
CA THR A 125 3.47 0.22 -3.24
C THR A 125 2.60 0.68 -2.07
N THR A 126 2.24 1.96 -2.05
CA THR A 126 1.24 2.49 -1.10
C THR A 126 -0.10 1.75 -1.20
N SER A 127 -0.48 1.30 -2.40
CA SER A 127 -1.71 0.50 -2.60
C SER A 127 -1.60 -0.88 -1.97
N ASP A 128 -0.43 -1.53 -2.04
CA ASP A 128 -0.21 -2.83 -1.39
C ASP A 128 -0.31 -2.71 0.13
N LEU A 129 0.31 -1.66 0.70
CA LEU A 129 0.21 -1.38 2.14
C LEU A 129 -1.23 -1.06 2.54
N PHE A 130 -1.93 -0.23 1.77
CA PHE A 130 -3.34 0.08 2.02
C PHE A 130 -4.19 -1.18 1.99
N ASN A 131 -4.12 -1.97 0.92
CA ASN A 131 -4.95 -3.16 0.75
C ASN A 131 -4.63 -4.26 1.77
N ASN A 132 -3.37 -4.45 2.16
CA ASN A 132 -2.98 -5.54 3.05
C ASN A 132 -3.00 -5.16 4.53
N ILE A 133 -2.87 -3.89 4.89
CA ILE A 133 -2.87 -3.45 6.29
C ILE A 133 -4.19 -2.77 6.63
N VAL A 134 -4.55 -1.71 5.90
CA VAL A 134 -5.74 -0.90 6.24
C VAL A 134 -7.03 -1.68 6.03
N SER A 135 -7.14 -2.45 4.94
CA SER A 135 -8.31 -3.28 4.69
C SER A 135 -8.52 -4.35 5.76
N GLN A 136 -7.43 -4.88 6.34
CA GLN A 136 -7.52 -5.84 7.44
C GLN A 136 -7.99 -5.20 8.76
N VAL A 137 -7.53 -3.98 9.05
CA VAL A 137 -7.91 -3.24 10.25
C VAL A 137 -9.36 -2.76 10.15
N PHE A 138 -9.76 -2.22 9.00
CA PHE A 138 -11.10 -1.65 8.81
C PHE A 138 -12.15 -2.65 8.34
N THR A 139 -11.78 -3.91 8.19
CA THR A 139 -12.71 -4.97 7.78
C THR A 139 -13.55 -4.64 6.56
N LEU A 140 -12.88 -4.40 5.44
CA LEU A 140 -13.54 -4.32 4.13
C LEU A 140 -14.01 -5.71 3.65
N ASP A 141 -13.67 -6.74 4.41
CA ASP A 141 -14.13 -8.12 4.25
C ASP A 141 -15.51 -8.29 4.92
N LYS A 142 -16.46 -8.85 4.19
CA LYS A 142 -17.86 -9.01 4.58
C LYS A 142 -18.12 -10.17 5.57
N SER A 143 -17.10 -10.78 6.16
CA SER A 143 -17.25 -11.94 7.04
C SER A 143 -17.54 -11.54 8.48
N GLY A 144 -18.81 -11.63 8.90
CA GLY A 144 -19.26 -11.34 10.26
C GLY A 144 -19.64 -9.88 10.51
N GLN A 145 -19.90 -9.50 11.76
CA GLN A 145 -20.33 -8.16 12.16
C GLN A 145 -19.21 -7.40 12.86
N GLY A 146 -18.97 -6.17 12.42
CA GLY A 146 -18.06 -5.24 13.09
C GLY A 146 -18.76 -4.46 14.20
N ILE A 147 -18.05 -4.25 15.31
CA ILE A 147 -18.44 -3.33 16.37
C ILE A 147 -17.34 -2.31 16.64
N VAL A 148 -17.73 -1.18 17.22
CA VAL A 148 -16.81 -0.17 17.74
C VAL A 148 -17.10 0.08 19.20
N VAL A 149 -16.05 0.15 20.03
CA VAL A 149 -16.15 0.55 21.44
C VAL A 149 -15.32 1.82 21.60
N TYR A 150 -16.01 2.92 21.84
CA TYR A 150 -15.39 4.25 21.87
C TYR A 150 -14.60 4.47 23.17
N GLU A 151 -13.46 5.13 23.06
CA GLU A 151 -12.60 5.52 24.19
C GLU A 151 -12.17 4.36 25.12
N ALA A 152 -12.16 3.13 24.59
CA ALA A 152 -11.84 1.91 25.33
C ALA A 152 -10.44 1.36 25.05
N GLY A 153 -9.59 2.08 24.32
CA GLY A 153 -8.27 1.63 23.86
C GLY A 153 -7.18 1.55 24.93
N ASP A 154 -7.52 1.78 26.22
CA ASP A 154 -6.60 1.48 27.32
C ASP A 154 -6.67 -0.01 27.73
N GLY A 155 -5.58 -0.51 28.32
CA GLY A 155 -5.44 -1.94 28.63
C GLY A 155 -6.52 -2.51 29.52
N ARG A 156 -7.02 -1.74 30.53
CA ARG A 156 -8.08 -2.21 31.43
C ARG A 156 -9.44 -2.26 30.77
N SER A 157 -9.75 -1.29 29.94
CA SER A 157 -11.00 -1.26 29.17
C SER A 157 -10.99 -2.35 28.11
N ALA A 158 -9.89 -2.54 27.39
CA ALA A 158 -9.72 -3.60 26.40
C ALA A 158 -9.92 -5.00 27.01
N GLU A 159 -9.33 -5.25 28.19
CA GLU A 159 -9.50 -6.51 28.92
C GLU A 159 -10.97 -6.81 29.21
N LYS A 160 -11.72 -5.83 29.74
CA LYS A 160 -13.15 -5.98 30.05
C LYS A 160 -13.97 -6.22 28.79
N VAL A 161 -13.66 -5.52 27.68
CA VAL A 161 -14.34 -5.71 26.41
C VAL A 161 -14.11 -7.13 25.86
N ILE A 162 -12.87 -7.60 25.87
CA ILE A 162 -12.51 -8.94 25.40
C ILE A 162 -13.16 -10.02 26.30
N SER A 163 -13.12 -9.86 27.64
CA SER A 163 -13.75 -10.79 28.57
C SER A 163 -15.24 -10.89 28.34
N CYS A 164 -15.93 -9.77 28.16
CA CYS A 164 -17.36 -9.75 27.86
C CYS A 164 -17.72 -10.52 26.59
N ILE A 165 -16.91 -10.39 25.53
CA ILE A 165 -17.15 -11.12 24.27
C ILE A 165 -16.86 -12.61 24.44
N ASN A 166 -15.79 -12.96 25.15
CA ASN A 166 -15.45 -14.36 25.45
C ASN A 166 -16.50 -15.07 26.30
N GLU A 167 -17.10 -14.38 27.30
CA GLU A 167 -18.21 -14.92 28.12
C GLU A 167 -19.43 -15.26 27.26
N LEU A 168 -19.63 -14.57 26.13
CA LEU A 168 -20.73 -14.87 25.20
C LEU A 168 -20.37 -15.99 24.22
N GLY A 169 -19.15 -16.56 24.29
CA GLY A 169 -18.69 -17.61 23.40
C GLY A 169 -18.47 -17.16 21.93
N ILE A 170 -18.31 -15.87 21.70
CA ILE A 170 -18.21 -15.30 20.36
C ILE A 170 -16.74 -15.14 19.97
N GLU A 171 -16.39 -15.64 18.79
CA GLU A 171 -15.05 -15.53 18.23
C GLU A 171 -14.71 -14.08 17.86
N ILE A 172 -13.56 -13.59 18.34
CA ILE A 172 -12.96 -12.34 17.89
C ILE A 172 -12.05 -12.64 16.69
N LYS A 173 -12.52 -12.34 15.49
CA LYS A 173 -11.73 -12.53 14.26
C LYS A 173 -10.59 -11.51 14.14
N ARG A 174 -10.85 -10.26 14.53
CA ARG A 174 -9.87 -9.15 14.46
C ARG A 174 -10.17 -8.13 15.56
N LEU A 175 -9.10 -7.53 16.06
CA LEU A 175 -9.15 -6.43 17.02
C LEU A 175 -8.07 -5.41 16.68
N ALA A 176 -8.45 -4.14 16.65
CA ALA A 176 -7.53 -3.04 16.44
C ALA A 176 -7.90 -1.85 17.33
N THR A 177 -6.91 -1.10 17.80
CA THR A 177 -7.13 0.16 18.49
C THR A 177 -6.71 1.31 17.58
N ILE A 178 -7.60 2.28 17.41
CA ILE A 178 -7.35 3.48 16.59
C ILE A 178 -7.62 4.71 17.46
N ALA A 179 -6.65 5.61 17.51
CA ALA A 179 -6.79 6.89 18.20
C ALA A 179 -6.81 8.02 17.17
N PRO A 180 -7.88 8.83 17.10
CA PRO A 180 -7.85 10.09 16.35
C PRO A 180 -6.74 11.02 16.84
N PRO A 181 -6.16 11.86 15.96
CA PRO A 181 -5.16 12.83 16.40
C PRO A 181 -5.65 13.67 17.56
N GLY A 182 -4.88 13.71 18.67
CA GLY A 182 -5.22 14.45 19.87
C GLY A 182 -6.19 13.75 20.85
N ALA A 183 -6.68 12.57 20.54
CA ALA A 183 -7.50 11.79 21.46
C ALA A 183 -6.69 11.28 22.64
N LYS A 184 -7.24 11.36 23.85
CA LYS A 184 -6.62 10.83 25.08
C LYS A 184 -6.68 9.29 25.14
N ARG A 185 -7.69 8.69 24.51
CA ARG A 185 -7.91 7.25 24.42
C ARG A 185 -8.35 6.87 23.02
N GLY A 186 -7.91 5.72 22.54
CA GLY A 186 -8.34 5.20 21.25
C GLY A 186 -9.68 4.48 21.34
N ASP A 187 -10.29 4.27 20.19
CA ASP A 187 -11.45 3.40 20.01
C ASP A 187 -10.97 1.98 19.72
N ILE A 188 -11.71 0.96 20.21
CA ILE A 188 -11.47 -0.43 19.84
C ILE A 188 -12.41 -0.80 18.70
N LEU A 189 -11.83 -1.25 17.60
CA LEU A 189 -12.55 -1.83 16.48
C LEU A 189 -12.44 -3.34 16.55
N ILE A 190 -13.57 -4.04 16.54
CA ILE A 190 -13.61 -5.49 16.67
C ILE A 190 -14.45 -6.07 15.55
N GLN A 191 -13.93 -7.11 14.90
CA GLN A 191 -14.68 -7.95 13.97
C GLN A 191 -15.01 -9.28 14.65
N LEU A 192 -16.28 -9.60 14.70
CA LEU A 192 -16.80 -10.79 15.35
C LEU A 192 -17.17 -11.88 14.34
N GLY A 193 -17.09 -13.14 14.74
CA GLY A 193 -17.44 -14.29 13.92
C GLY A 193 -18.95 -14.55 13.80
N VAL A 194 -19.80 -13.56 14.10
CA VAL A 194 -21.26 -13.65 14.06
C VAL A 194 -21.85 -12.66 13.07
N GLU A 195 -23.03 -12.95 12.53
CA GLU A 195 -23.72 -12.03 11.61
C GLU A 195 -24.45 -10.90 12.32
N ASP A 196 -24.91 -11.14 13.54
CA ASP A 196 -25.54 -10.15 14.40
C ASP A 196 -24.81 -10.04 15.74
N ALA A 197 -24.29 -8.88 16.04
CA ALA A 197 -23.59 -8.57 17.28
C ALA A 197 -24.38 -7.63 18.21
N THR A 198 -25.68 -7.51 18.02
CA THR A 198 -26.57 -6.64 18.84
C THR A 198 -26.45 -6.99 20.31
N GLN A 199 -26.49 -8.27 20.67
CA GLN A 199 -26.33 -8.73 22.05
C GLN A 199 -25.00 -8.32 22.68
N VAL A 200 -23.91 -8.35 21.92
CA VAL A 200 -22.57 -7.90 22.37
C VAL A 200 -22.60 -6.42 22.68
N VAL A 201 -23.16 -5.62 21.78
CA VAL A 201 -23.25 -4.16 21.94
C VAL A 201 -24.10 -3.80 23.16
N GLU A 202 -25.24 -4.48 23.39
CA GLU A 202 -26.09 -4.25 24.53
C GLU A 202 -25.38 -4.64 25.86
N ARG A 203 -24.68 -5.76 25.89
CA ARG A 203 -23.92 -6.19 27.06
C ARG A 203 -22.77 -5.21 27.38
N LEU A 204 -22.04 -4.73 26.36
CA LEU A 204 -21.01 -3.72 26.56
C LEU A 204 -21.57 -2.39 27.06
N ARG A 205 -22.74 -1.97 26.58
CA ARG A 205 -23.44 -0.78 27.08
C ARG A 205 -23.88 -0.94 28.54
N ALA A 206 -24.35 -2.12 28.93
CA ALA A 206 -24.69 -2.42 30.33
C ALA A 206 -23.46 -2.38 31.24
N LEU A 207 -22.25 -2.64 30.73
CA LEU A 207 -20.98 -2.49 31.44
C LEU A 207 -20.47 -1.03 31.46
N GLY A 208 -21.23 -0.08 30.90
CA GLY A 208 -20.91 1.33 30.88
C GLY A 208 -20.04 1.78 29.68
N PHE A 209 -19.82 0.93 28.68
CA PHE A 209 -19.09 1.31 27.48
C PHE A 209 -20.01 1.97 26.44
N ARG A 210 -19.49 2.95 25.72
CA ARG A 210 -20.13 3.49 24.53
C ARG A 210 -19.78 2.59 23.34
N ALA A 211 -20.70 1.72 22.95
CA ALA A 211 -20.49 0.74 21.88
C ALA A 211 -21.56 0.85 20.79
N GLY A 212 -21.20 0.49 19.56
CA GLY A 212 -22.10 0.51 18.41
C GLY A 212 -21.73 -0.55 17.35
N LEU A 213 -22.74 -0.92 16.54
CA LEU A 213 -22.50 -1.70 15.32
C LEU A 213 -21.81 -0.83 14.28
N ARG A 214 -20.86 -1.41 13.54
CA ARG A 214 -20.28 -0.77 12.37
C ARG A 214 -21.13 -1.09 11.15
N PRO A 215 -21.39 -0.10 10.25
CA PRO A 215 -22.05 -0.39 8.97
C PRO A 215 -21.22 -1.39 8.17
N ARG A 216 -21.93 -2.28 7.46
CA ARG A 216 -21.33 -3.24 6.52
C ARG A 216 -20.93 -2.59 5.20
#